data_0a1ed334a50578831b72aeee1c61d22f
#
_entry.id   0a1ed334a50578831b72aeee1c61d22f
#
_cell.length_a   1.000
_cell.length_b   1.000
_cell.length_c   1.000
_cell.angle_alpha   90.00
_cell.angle_beta   90.00
_cell.angle_gamma   90.00
#
_symmetry.space_group_name_H-M   'P 1'
#
loop_
_entity.id
_entity.type
_entity.pdbx_description
1 polymer ?
#
loop_
_entity_poly.entity_id
_entity_poly.type
_entity_poly.pdbx_seq_one_letter_code
_entity_poly.pdbx_strand_id
1 'polypeptide(L)'
;MQSINQFFAQPDLGGAFSPFLSYLVYFTRFMLPIAAIAILTRCAYSMLRERYEPEVWGYLDLPDGSRVPLRHWECTVGRARSSDVSLDSSSVAATQLVLIRDEFGNWTVTDIGHNSGAEINGVPVPEEGARLEDGDLISIGKAKLRFFNLTEEERGIISERRTSPGKMISPGAMFRFVSIFQFLLLYQLLYYSDEKYRAQIALSFVSLFIIMWLYYIIMRSIGRRGFEVEALAFFLSTIGLSIAASSVPESMLKQVLLLLAGIGLFLILGWWLRDLKRVKAMIFPAASVAVGLLAINIVFGSELFGAKNWLSIGGFTFQPSEFVKILYIYAGAATLDRLYKGKNLFVYIAFSAVCVGALALMGDFGSALVFFATFLVISFMRSGNIATVVLAVSGAGLAGFLALSIRPHIAARFATWGHVWEDVNGAGFQQSRALSAAAS
;
A
#
# COMPACT_ATOMS: atom_id res chain seq x y z
N MET A 1 -20.08 -11.88 31.82
CA MET A 1 -20.79 -12.38 30.63
C MET A 1 -22.23 -12.80 30.91
N GLN A 2 -22.56 -13.53 31.99
CA GLN A 2 -23.96 -13.89 32.28
C GLN A 2 -24.92 -12.70 32.41
N SER A 3 -24.51 -11.62 33.07
CA SER A 3 -25.32 -10.40 33.23
C SER A 3 -25.57 -9.65 31.90
N ILE A 4 -24.61 -9.68 30.99
CA ILE A 4 -24.72 -9.06 29.65
C ILE A 4 -25.66 -9.91 28.78
N ASN A 5 -25.53 -11.24 28.83
CA ASN A 5 -26.46 -12.12 28.13
C ASN A 5 -27.90 -12.00 28.66
N GLN A 6 -28.10 -11.82 29.98
CA GLN A 6 -29.42 -11.52 30.53
C GLN A 6 -30.03 -10.21 30.04
N PHE A 7 -29.21 -9.17 29.81
CA PHE A 7 -29.67 -7.90 29.25
C PHE A 7 -30.17 -8.06 27.79
N PHE A 8 -29.50 -8.88 26.98
CA PHE A 8 -29.92 -9.16 25.60
C PHE A 8 -30.96 -10.29 25.50
N ALA A 9 -31.17 -11.04 26.56
CA ALA A 9 -32.15 -12.14 26.65
C ALA A 9 -33.55 -11.71 27.15
N GLN A 10 -33.79 -10.42 27.35
CA GLN A 10 -35.14 -9.95 27.72
C GLN A 10 -36.10 -10.02 26.52
N PRO A 11 -37.06 -10.95 26.52
CA PRO A 11 -37.77 -11.31 25.29
C PRO A 11 -39.00 -10.46 24.99
N ASP A 12 -39.49 -9.62 25.83
CA ASP A 12 -40.84 -9.12 25.73
C ASP A 12 -41.02 -7.62 25.33
N LEU A 13 -40.03 -7.03 24.69
CA LEU A 13 -40.31 -5.90 23.79
C LEU A 13 -41.00 -6.36 22.48
N GLY A 14 -41.29 -7.65 22.35
CA GLY A 14 -41.62 -8.34 21.10
C GLY A 14 -43.02 -8.18 20.55
N GLY A 15 -44.02 -7.89 21.34
CA GLY A 15 -45.41 -7.95 20.85
C GLY A 15 -45.79 -6.80 19.91
N ALA A 16 -45.53 -5.57 20.27
CA ALA A 16 -45.92 -4.40 19.47
C ALA A 16 -44.79 -3.84 18.58
N PHE A 17 -43.51 -4.03 18.95
CA PHE A 17 -42.34 -3.53 18.25
C PHE A 17 -41.75 -4.53 17.24
N SER A 18 -42.17 -5.79 17.24
CA SER A 18 -41.65 -6.82 16.33
C SER A 18 -41.77 -6.45 14.84
N PRO A 19 -42.92 -5.93 14.35
CA PRO A 19 -43.02 -5.52 12.95
C PRO A 19 -42.10 -4.32 12.61
N PHE A 20 -42.00 -3.36 13.50
CA PHE A 20 -41.13 -2.19 13.30
C PHE A 20 -39.64 -2.60 13.24
N LEU A 21 -39.19 -3.48 14.13
CA LEU A 21 -37.82 -3.99 14.13
C LEU A 21 -37.50 -4.78 12.85
N SER A 22 -38.43 -5.58 12.35
CA SER A 22 -38.23 -6.28 11.08
C SER A 22 -38.17 -5.34 9.87
N TYR A 23 -39.04 -4.33 9.81
CA TYR A 23 -38.95 -3.29 8.76
C TYR A 23 -37.64 -2.51 8.84
N LEU A 24 -37.14 -2.22 10.04
CA LEU A 24 -35.86 -1.55 10.22
C LEU A 24 -34.68 -2.41 9.72
N VAL A 25 -34.72 -3.74 9.91
CA VAL A 25 -33.71 -4.66 9.35
C VAL A 25 -33.73 -4.63 7.81
N TYR A 26 -34.90 -4.68 7.19
CA TYR A 26 -35.00 -4.55 5.74
C TYR A 26 -34.46 -3.20 5.26
N PHE A 27 -34.79 -2.12 5.95
CA PHE A 27 -34.25 -0.80 5.64
C PHE A 27 -32.72 -0.75 5.75
N THR A 28 -32.13 -1.32 6.82
CA THR A 28 -30.67 -1.36 7.00
C THR A 28 -29.98 -2.16 5.89
N ARG A 29 -30.61 -3.23 5.38
CA ARG A 29 -30.10 -4.05 4.28
C ARG A 29 -29.87 -3.21 3.00
N PHE A 30 -30.76 -2.26 2.70
CA PHE A 30 -30.59 -1.35 1.57
C PHE A 30 -29.63 -0.20 1.89
N MET A 31 -29.60 0.28 3.13
CA MET A 31 -28.74 1.39 3.53
C MET A 31 -27.25 1.01 3.63
N LEU A 32 -26.91 -0.23 3.96
CA LEU A 32 -25.52 -0.69 4.08
C LEU A 32 -24.72 -0.53 2.78
N PRO A 33 -25.17 -1.01 1.61
CA PRO A 33 -24.45 -0.81 0.34
C PRO A 33 -24.31 0.68 0.00
N ILE A 34 -25.35 1.48 0.23
CA ILE A 34 -25.33 2.93 -0.02
C ILE A 34 -24.30 3.62 0.88
N ALA A 35 -24.27 3.26 2.17
CA ALA A 35 -23.29 3.78 3.13
C ALA A 35 -21.86 3.36 2.75
N ALA A 36 -21.66 2.11 2.33
CA ALA A 36 -20.38 1.60 1.85
C ALA A 36 -19.87 2.40 0.63
N ILE A 37 -20.74 2.57 -0.39
CA ILE A 37 -20.41 3.36 -1.59
C ILE A 37 -20.10 4.82 -1.21
N ALA A 38 -20.87 5.41 -0.29
CA ALA A 38 -20.66 6.78 0.16
C ALA A 38 -19.31 6.95 0.88
N ILE A 39 -18.89 5.96 1.72
CA ILE A 39 -17.58 5.97 2.37
C ILE A 39 -16.47 5.88 1.32
N LEU A 40 -16.54 4.89 0.43
CA LEU A 40 -15.53 4.67 -0.61
C LEU A 40 -15.40 5.89 -1.53
N THR A 41 -16.53 6.43 -2.00
CA THR A 41 -16.55 7.60 -2.89
C THR A 41 -15.97 8.84 -2.19
N ARG A 42 -16.28 9.06 -0.92
CA ARG A 42 -15.75 10.20 -0.15
C ARG A 42 -14.25 10.07 0.10
N CYS A 43 -13.76 8.89 0.47
CA CYS A 43 -12.33 8.65 0.62
C CYS A 43 -11.60 8.84 -0.71
N ALA A 44 -12.09 8.24 -1.79
CA ALA A 44 -11.51 8.39 -3.13
C ALA A 44 -11.54 9.85 -3.60
N TYR A 45 -12.66 10.55 -3.42
CA TYR A 45 -12.78 11.95 -3.78
C TYR A 45 -11.81 12.84 -2.99
N SER A 46 -11.66 12.61 -1.68
CA SER A 46 -10.69 13.31 -0.85
C SER A 46 -9.27 13.11 -1.37
N MET A 47 -8.87 11.86 -1.61
CA MET A 47 -7.53 11.51 -2.12
C MET A 47 -7.24 12.10 -3.51
N LEU A 48 -8.22 12.07 -4.43
CA LEU A 48 -8.04 12.59 -5.79
C LEU A 48 -8.06 14.12 -5.86
N ARG A 49 -8.77 14.78 -4.94
CA ARG A 49 -8.90 16.24 -4.90
C ARG A 49 -7.75 16.91 -4.19
N GLU A 50 -7.07 16.20 -3.31
CA GLU A 50 -5.92 16.71 -2.57
C GLU A 50 -4.74 16.87 -3.54
N ARG A 51 -4.65 18.04 -4.15
CA ARG A 51 -3.47 18.44 -4.92
C ARG A 51 -2.47 19.01 -3.93
N TYR A 52 -1.53 18.17 -3.50
CA TYR A 52 -0.33 18.67 -2.86
C TYR A 52 0.46 19.49 -3.88
N GLU A 53 0.77 20.75 -3.55
CA GLU A 53 1.81 21.44 -4.32
C GLU A 53 3.08 20.60 -4.22
N PRO A 54 3.73 20.28 -5.36
CA PRO A 54 4.94 19.49 -5.34
C PRO A 54 5.99 20.21 -4.50
N GLU A 55 6.70 19.45 -3.68
CA GLU A 55 7.78 19.97 -2.86
C GLU A 55 8.89 20.49 -3.78
N VAL A 56 9.30 21.71 -3.57
CA VAL A 56 10.44 22.31 -4.28
C VAL A 56 11.60 22.36 -3.29
N TRP A 57 12.75 21.88 -3.74
CA TRP A 57 13.95 21.78 -2.91
C TRP A 57 15.07 22.73 -3.32
N GLY A 58 14.99 23.27 -4.53
CA GLY A 58 15.94 24.19 -5.12
C GLY A 58 15.51 24.56 -6.54
N TYR A 59 16.30 25.37 -7.19
CA TYR A 59 16.04 25.80 -8.55
C TYR A 59 17.30 25.69 -9.42
N LEU A 60 17.09 25.44 -10.70
CA LEU A 60 18.11 25.59 -11.75
C LEU A 60 17.67 26.67 -12.71
N ASP A 61 18.50 27.71 -12.87
CA ASP A 61 18.36 28.70 -13.96
C ASP A 61 19.01 28.15 -15.21
N LEU A 62 18.27 28.11 -16.31
CA LEU A 62 18.68 27.58 -17.60
C LEU A 62 19.28 28.72 -18.46
N PRO A 63 20.02 28.37 -19.53
CA PRO A 63 20.61 29.36 -20.46
C PRO A 63 19.59 30.25 -21.17
N ASP A 64 18.35 29.80 -21.32
CA ASP A 64 17.22 30.54 -21.89
C ASP A 64 16.56 31.54 -20.92
N GLY A 65 17.06 31.62 -19.69
CA GLY A 65 16.52 32.46 -18.63
C GLY A 65 15.34 31.83 -17.88
N SER A 66 14.94 30.63 -18.22
CA SER A 66 13.90 29.92 -17.47
C SER A 66 14.44 29.35 -16.15
N ARG A 67 13.60 29.38 -15.12
CA ARG A 67 13.90 28.81 -13.81
C ARG A 67 13.09 27.54 -13.60
N VAL A 68 13.78 26.40 -13.47
CA VAL A 68 13.19 25.08 -13.29
C VAL A 68 13.27 24.66 -11.82
N PRO A 69 12.13 24.34 -11.16
CA PRO A 69 12.13 23.87 -9.79
C PRO A 69 12.60 22.41 -9.69
N LEU A 70 13.50 22.13 -8.77
CA LEU A 70 13.94 20.79 -8.41
C LEU A 70 12.95 20.19 -7.41
N ARG A 71 12.17 19.22 -7.88
CA ARG A 71 11.03 18.64 -7.14
C ARG A 71 11.32 17.26 -6.55
N HIS A 72 12.41 16.64 -6.95
CA HIS A 72 12.81 15.29 -6.54
C HIS A 72 14.13 15.34 -5.79
N TRP A 73 14.35 14.36 -4.91
CA TRP A 73 15.63 14.20 -4.20
C TRP A 73 16.76 13.78 -5.13
N GLU A 74 16.39 13.19 -6.24
CA GLU A 74 17.27 12.83 -7.33
C GLU A 74 16.67 13.43 -8.61
N CYS A 75 17.35 14.42 -9.19
CA CYS A 75 16.94 15.11 -10.41
C CYS A 75 17.93 14.82 -11.51
N THR A 76 17.44 14.38 -12.64
CA THR A 76 18.23 14.14 -13.85
C THR A 76 18.24 15.35 -14.75
N VAL A 77 19.41 15.68 -15.28
CA VAL A 77 19.60 16.76 -16.26
C VAL A 77 20.21 16.18 -17.53
N GLY A 78 19.59 16.43 -18.67
CA GLY A 78 20.05 15.89 -19.93
C GLY A 78 19.23 16.35 -21.13
N ARG A 79 19.59 15.84 -22.32
CA ARG A 79 18.87 16.16 -23.57
C ARG A 79 17.55 15.38 -23.72
N ALA A 80 17.40 14.26 -23.01
CA ALA A 80 16.20 13.46 -23.12
C ALA A 80 14.98 14.20 -22.55
N ARG A 81 13.83 14.11 -23.24
CA ARG A 81 12.57 14.66 -22.72
C ARG A 81 12.07 13.96 -21.45
N SER A 82 12.63 12.80 -21.16
CA SER A 82 12.37 12.05 -19.92
C SER A 82 13.23 12.51 -18.73
N SER A 83 14.20 13.42 -18.94
CA SER A 83 14.96 14.03 -17.85
C SER A 83 14.11 15.06 -17.12
N ASP A 84 14.30 15.19 -15.80
CA ASP A 84 13.59 16.17 -14.97
C ASP A 84 13.87 17.60 -15.44
N VAL A 85 15.10 17.85 -15.88
CA VAL A 85 15.50 19.08 -16.53
C VAL A 85 16.01 18.76 -17.93
N SER A 86 15.20 19.08 -18.94
CA SER A 86 15.56 18.83 -20.34
C SER A 86 16.26 20.02 -20.95
N LEU A 87 17.44 19.78 -21.54
CA LEU A 87 18.27 20.79 -22.22
C LEU A 87 18.26 20.54 -23.73
N ASP A 88 17.79 21.49 -24.50
CA ASP A 88 17.81 21.40 -25.97
C ASP A 88 19.22 21.76 -26.50
N SER A 89 20.15 20.84 -26.29
CA SER A 89 21.56 21.02 -26.75
C SER A 89 22.13 19.69 -27.21
N SER A 90 22.62 19.66 -28.45
CA SER A 90 23.27 18.48 -29.03
C SER A 90 24.58 18.09 -28.35
N SER A 91 25.20 19.01 -27.58
CA SER A 91 26.43 18.75 -26.83
C SER A 91 26.20 18.04 -25.50
N VAL A 92 24.93 17.85 -25.10
CA VAL A 92 24.55 17.21 -23.83
C VAL A 92 24.10 15.79 -24.08
N ALA A 93 24.53 14.84 -23.25
CA ALA A 93 24.06 13.43 -23.33
C ALA A 93 22.55 13.33 -22.99
N ALA A 94 21.94 12.19 -23.36
CA ALA A 94 20.53 11.94 -23.06
C ALA A 94 20.22 12.15 -21.57
N THR A 95 21.06 11.62 -20.68
CA THR A 95 21.14 11.97 -19.26
C THR A 95 22.60 12.27 -18.95
N GLN A 96 22.91 13.48 -18.57
CA GLN A 96 24.28 13.91 -18.35
C GLN A 96 24.61 14.01 -16.87
N LEU A 97 23.77 14.69 -16.10
CA LEU A 97 23.96 14.90 -14.69
C LEU A 97 22.84 14.30 -13.86
N VAL A 98 23.21 13.93 -12.65
CA VAL A 98 22.26 13.64 -11.57
C VAL A 98 22.57 14.53 -10.39
N LEU A 99 21.57 15.30 -9.97
CA LEU A 99 21.61 16.09 -8.77
C LEU A 99 20.92 15.31 -7.66
N ILE A 100 21.63 15.07 -6.55
CA ILE A 100 21.13 14.30 -5.42
C ILE A 100 21.14 15.20 -4.18
N ARG A 101 20.00 15.26 -3.52
CA ARG A 101 19.85 15.92 -2.22
C ARG A 101 19.96 14.88 -1.09
N ASP A 102 20.81 15.16 -0.10
CA ASP A 102 20.91 14.31 1.11
C ASP A 102 19.87 14.67 2.19
N GLU A 103 19.83 13.88 3.25
CA GLU A 103 18.92 14.06 4.41
C GLU A 103 19.16 15.39 5.15
N PHE A 104 20.35 15.97 5.01
CA PHE A 104 20.75 17.22 5.65
C PHE A 104 20.48 18.44 4.76
N GLY A 105 19.98 18.21 3.53
CA GLY A 105 19.69 19.28 2.58
C GLY A 105 20.86 19.68 1.71
N ASN A 106 22.00 19.00 1.75
CA ASN A 106 23.12 19.25 0.87
C ASN A 106 22.87 18.62 -0.50
N TRP A 107 23.25 19.33 -1.55
CA TRP A 107 23.19 18.84 -2.91
C TRP A 107 24.54 18.35 -3.38
N THR A 108 24.50 17.26 -4.12
CA THR A 108 25.68 16.69 -4.79
C THR A 108 25.34 16.49 -6.26
N VAL A 109 26.23 16.90 -7.16
CA VAL A 109 26.11 16.63 -8.59
C VAL A 109 27.08 15.51 -8.97
N THR A 110 26.61 14.59 -9.79
CA THR A 110 27.42 13.50 -10.36
C THR A 110 27.27 13.56 -11.88
N ASP A 111 28.38 13.50 -12.59
CA ASP A 111 28.39 13.38 -14.06
C ASP A 111 28.31 11.89 -14.42
N ILE A 112 27.28 11.51 -15.16
CA ILE A 112 27.07 10.14 -15.67
C ILE A 112 27.14 10.09 -17.19
N GLY A 113 27.40 11.22 -17.84
CA GLY A 113 27.57 11.33 -19.29
C GLY A 113 28.96 10.89 -19.73
N HIS A 114 29.05 10.22 -20.86
CA HIS A 114 30.32 9.72 -21.39
C HIS A 114 31.02 10.64 -22.38
N ASN A 115 30.37 11.71 -22.82
CA ASN A 115 30.84 12.48 -24.00
C ASN A 115 31.41 13.88 -23.74
N SER A 116 30.99 14.54 -22.69
CA SER A 116 31.53 15.88 -22.33
C SER A 116 31.47 15.98 -20.80
N GLY A 117 32.63 16.16 -20.19
CA GLY A 117 32.72 16.32 -18.75
C GLY A 117 31.92 17.54 -18.30
N ALA A 118 31.32 17.46 -17.14
CA ALA A 118 30.67 18.59 -16.48
C ALA A 118 31.67 19.32 -15.58
N GLU A 119 31.52 20.62 -15.47
CA GLU A 119 32.32 21.46 -14.60
C GLU A 119 31.44 22.27 -13.64
N ILE A 120 31.90 22.46 -12.40
CA ILE A 120 31.34 23.40 -11.45
C ILE A 120 32.33 24.55 -11.28
N ASN A 121 31.89 25.77 -11.60
CA ASN A 121 32.73 26.96 -11.53
C ASN A 121 34.09 26.82 -12.27
N GLY A 122 34.12 26.04 -13.36
CA GLY A 122 35.30 25.74 -14.14
C GLY A 122 36.19 24.62 -13.62
N VAL A 123 35.76 23.89 -12.58
CA VAL A 123 36.44 22.72 -12.05
C VAL A 123 35.69 21.45 -12.49
N PRO A 124 36.37 20.47 -13.12
CA PRO A 124 35.71 19.21 -13.53
C PRO A 124 35.08 18.48 -12.36
N VAL A 125 33.88 17.93 -12.58
CA VAL A 125 33.16 17.12 -11.58
C VAL A 125 33.83 15.74 -11.49
N PRO A 126 34.31 15.31 -10.30
CA PRO A 126 34.90 14.02 -10.13
C PRO A 126 33.85 12.89 -10.27
N GLU A 127 34.29 11.65 -10.56
CA GLU A 127 33.39 10.50 -10.69
C GLU A 127 32.57 10.20 -9.42
N GLU A 128 33.12 10.52 -8.26
CA GLU A 128 32.43 10.37 -6.96
C GLU A 128 31.33 11.42 -6.74
N GLY A 129 31.31 12.47 -7.58
CA GLY A 129 30.41 13.60 -7.48
C GLY A 129 31.04 14.76 -6.69
N ALA A 130 30.49 15.95 -6.88
CA ALA A 130 30.91 17.18 -6.19
C ALA A 130 29.73 17.80 -5.45
N ARG A 131 30.01 18.46 -4.33
CA ARG A 131 29.01 19.20 -3.57
C ARG A 131 28.65 20.48 -4.33
N LEU A 132 27.35 20.81 -4.35
CA LEU A 132 26.81 22.04 -4.91
C LEU A 132 26.51 23.04 -3.80
N GLU A 133 26.92 24.27 -4.01
CA GLU A 133 26.59 25.41 -3.15
C GLU A 133 25.67 26.40 -3.87
N ASP A 134 25.05 27.27 -3.12
CA ASP A 134 24.13 28.27 -3.66
C ASP A 134 24.85 29.22 -4.63
N GLY A 135 24.26 29.40 -5.82
CA GLY A 135 24.82 30.24 -6.86
C GLY A 135 25.85 29.56 -7.78
N ASP A 136 26.22 28.31 -7.55
CA ASP A 136 27.19 27.57 -8.37
C ASP A 136 26.76 27.48 -9.82
N LEU A 137 27.77 27.66 -10.71
CA LEU A 137 27.63 27.58 -12.15
C LEU A 137 28.05 26.20 -12.64
N ILE A 138 27.09 25.44 -13.13
CA ILE A 138 27.32 24.13 -13.72
C ILE A 138 27.41 24.26 -15.22
N SER A 139 28.55 23.89 -15.80
CA SER A 139 28.79 23.93 -17.24
C SER A 139 28.77 22.53 -17.83
N ILE A 140 27.96 22.33 -18.86
CA ILE A 140 27.79 21.01 -19.56
C ILE A 140 27.94 21.31 -21.07
N GLY A 141 29.08 21.04 -21.64
CA GLY A 141 29.36 21.43 -23.02
C GLY A 141 29.13 22.91 -23.22
N LYS A 142 28.15 23.31 -24.04
CA LYS A 142 27.81 24.73 -24.28
C LYS A 142 26.73 25.28 -23.31
N ALA A 143 26.06 24.42 -22.56
CA ALA A 143 25.02 24.83 -21.64
C ALA A 143 25.59 25.23 -20.29
N LYS A 144 25.13 26.37 -19.76
CA LYS A 144 25.48 26.87 -18.43
C LYS A 144 24.23 26.96 -17.58
N LEU A 145 24.25 26.29 -16.46
CA LEU A 145 23.14 26.22 -15.51
C LEU A 145 23.57 26.84 -14.20
N ARG A 146 22.72 27.60 -13.55
CA ARG A 146 23.03 28.13 -12.21
C ARG A 146 22.11 27.49 -11.18
N PHE A 147 22.71 26.96 -10.12
CA PHE A 147 21.98 26.31 -9.04
C PHE A 147 21.64 27.31 -7.94
N PHE A 148 20.42 27.21 -7.40
CA PHE A 148 19.96 27.98 -6.25
C PHE A 148 19.30 27.10 -5.23
N ASN A 149 19.70 27.22 -3.97
CA ASN A 149 18.98 26.67 -2.85
C ASN A 149 17.75 27.52 -2.53
N LEU A 150 16.76 26.90 -1.88
CA LEU A 150 15.65 27.64 -1.30
C LEU A 150 16.13 28.50 -0.13
N THR A 151 15.76 29.78 -0.16
CA THR A 151 15.93 30.66 1.00
C THR A 151 15.05 30.22 2.16
N GLU A 152 15.38 30.60 3.38
CA GLU A 152 14.56 30.31 4.57
C GLU A 152 13.14 30.86 4.44
N GLU A 153 13.00 32.02 3.84
CA GLU A 153 11.73 32.70 3.59
C GLU A 153 10.86 31.92 2.58
N GLU A 154 11.44 31.48 1.46
CA GLU A 154 10.76 30.63 0.47
C GLU A 154 10.35 29.29 1.07
N ARG A 155 11.18 28.66 1.90
CA ARG A 155 10.84 27.44 2.65
C ARG A 155 9.64 27.67 3.57
N GLY A 156 9.62 28.81 4.26
CA GLY A 156 8.49 29.20 5.11
C GLY A 156 7.19 29.32 4.32
N ILE A 157 7.21 30.05 3.19
CA ILE A 157 6.05 30.27 2.32
C ILE A 157 5.56 28.94 1.72
N ILE A 158 6.46 28.10 1.21
CA ILE A 158 6.11 26.77 0.66
C ILE A 158 5.53 25.87 1.74
N SER A 159 6.14 25.84 2.93
CA SER A 159 5.66 25.09 4.09
C SER A 159 4.26 25.55 4.51
N GLU A 160 4.01 26.84 4.54
CA GLU A 160 2.73 27.42 4.91
C GLU A 160 1.65 27.09 3.86
N ARG A 161 1.94 27.20 2.57
CA ARG A 161 1.05 26.76 1.49
C ARG A 161 0.72 25.28 1.54
N ARG A 162 1.69 24.42 1.79
CA ARG A 162 1.49 22.98 1.95
C ARG A 162 0.70 22.63 3.21
N THR A 163 0.83 23.41 4.26
CA THR A 163 0.09 23.21 5.50
C THR A 163 -1.28 23.91 5.50
N SER A 164 -1.56 24.78 4.53
CA SER A 164 -2.88 25.37 4.38
C SER A 164 -3.90 24.30 4.05
N PRO A 165 -4.97 24.13 4.85
CA PRO A 165 -5.97 23.13 4.58
C PRO A 165 -6.67 23.49 3.26
N GLY A 166 -6.48 22.68 2.22
CA GLY A 166 -7.37 22.67 1.08
C GLY A 166 -8.80 22.40 1.57
N LYS A 167 -9.80 22.44 0.69
CA LYS A 167 -11.18 22.03 1.03
C LYS A 167 -11.27 20.52 1.22
N MET A 168 -10.60 20.00 2.25
CA MET A 168 -10.62 18.59 2.63
C MET A 168 -11.97 18.23 3.25
N ILE A 169 -12.42 17.01 3.01
CA ILE A 169 -13.52 16.45 3.79
C ILE A 169 -13.00 16.29 5.22
N SER A 170 -13.72 16.83 6.20
CA SER A 170 -13.24 16.76 7.59
C SER A 170 -13.06 15.27 7.98
N PRO A 171 -11.89 14.89 8.49
CA PRO A 171 -11.63 13.48 8.88
C PRO A 171 -12.69 12.94 9.85
N GLY A 172 -13.15 13.77 10.81
CA GLY A 172 -14.22 13.40 11.72
C GLY A 172 -15.55 13.08 11.01
N ALA A 173 -15.82 13.66 9.83
CA ALA A 173 -16.98 13.27 9.03
C ALA A 173 -16.83 11.87 8.44
N MET A 174 -15.64 11.49 7.95
CA MET A 174 -15.39 10.14 7.45
C MET A 174 -15.59 9.09 8.55
N PHE A 175 -15.01 9.30 9.73
CA PHE A 175 -15.18 8.40 10.87
C PHE A 175 -16.64 8.29 11.34
N ARG A 176 -17.42 9.39 11.27
CA ARG A 176 -18.87 9.33 11.56
C ARG A 176 -19.61 8.43 10.57
N PHE A 177 -19.29 8.50 9.26
CA PHE A 177 -19.89 7.60 8.28
C PHE A 177 -19.53 6.13 8.53
N VAL A 178 -18.28 5.85 8.87
CA VAL A 178 -17.86 4.50 9.26
C VAL A 178 -18.61 4.05 10.52
N SER A 179 -18.80 4.93 11.51
CA SER A 179 -19.58 4.64 12.73
C SER A 179 -21.04 4.31 12.40
N ILE A 180 -21.68 5.09 11.54
CA ILE A 180 -23.06 4.79 11.11
C ILE A 180 -23.12 3.40 10.45
N PHE A 181 -22.16 3.09 9.56
CA PHE A 181 -22.08 1.78 8.95
C PHE A 181 -21.89 0.65 9.99
N GLN A 182 -21.01 0.86 10.99
CA GLN A 182 -20.80 -0.08 12.09
C GLN A 182 -22.07 -0.36 12.88
N PHE A 183 -22.82 0.68 13.23
CA PHE A 183 -24.08 0.54 14.00
C PHE A 183 -25.18 -0.14 13.19
N LEU A 184 -25.33 0.21 11.90
CA LEU A 184 -26.31 -0.45 11.03
C LEU A 184 -26.00 -1.94 10.88
N LEU A 185 -24.73 -2.28 10.68
CA LEU A 185 -24.29 -3.65 10.53
C LEU A 185 -24.40 -4.44 11.83
N LEU A 186 -24.02 -3.84 12.97
CA LEU A 186 -24.18 -4.44 14.28
C LEU A 186 -25.66 -4.76 14.55
N TYR A 187 -26.57 -3.82 14.26
CA TYR A 187 -28.00 -4.02 14.45
C TYR A 187 -28.50 -5.22 13.64
N GLN A 188 -28.11 -5.32 12.36
CA GLN A 188 -28.47 -6.42 11.50
C GLN A 188 -27.94 -7.77 12.02
N LEU A 189 -26.68 -7.79 12.46
CA LEU A 189 -26.04 -9.00 13.01
C LEU A 189 -26.71 -9.46 14.30
N LEU A 190 -27.04 -8.54 15.22
CA LEU A 190 -27.71 -8.88 16.47
C LEU A 190 -29.11 -9.44 16.24
N TYR A 191 -29.80 -8.99 15.19
CA TYR A 191 -31.12 -9.49 14.85
C TYR A 191 -31.10 -10.95 14.38
N TYR A 192 -30.12 -11.30 13.51
CA TYR A 192 -30.03 -12.63 12.90
C TYR A 192 -29.15 -13.61 13.69
N SER A 193 -28.34 -13.15 14.63
CA SER A 193 -27.42 -14.02 15.38
C SER A 193 -28.14 -14.77 16.50
N ASP A 194 -27.63 -15.96 16.78
CA ASP A 194 -28.04 -16.74 17.94
C ASP A 194 -27.85 -15.96 19.24
N GLU A 195 -28.78 -16.06 20.15
CA GLU A 195 -28.78 -15.37 21.45
C GLU A 195 -27.48 -15.59 22.22
N LYS A 196 -26.91 -16.77 22.17
CA LYS A 196 -25.65 -17.17 22.78
C LYS A 196 -24.47 -16.25 22.39
N TYR A 197 -24.44 -15.73 21.17
CA TYR A 197 -23.31 -14.97 20.63
C TYR A 197 -23.56 -13.46 20.58
N ARG A 198 -24.81 -12.99 20.81
CA ARG A 198 -25.17 -11.57 20.72
C ARG A 198 -24.29 -10.67 21.56
N ALA A 199 -24.04 -11.05 22.82
CA ALA A 199 -23.20 -10.25 23.73
C ALA A 199 -21.76 -10.13 23.23
N GLN A 200 -21.19 -11.21 22.70
CA GLN A 200 -19.83 -11.24 22.18
C GLN A 200 -19.69 -10.42 20.90
N ILE A 201 -20.68 -10.50 20.00
CA ILE A 201 -20.75 -9.69 18.79
C ILE A 201 -20.86 -8.20 19.15
N ALA A 202 -21.80 -7.85 20.04
CA ALA A 202 -21.98 -6.47 20.50
C ALA A 202 -20.69 -5.90 21.12
N LEU A 203 -20.05 -6.65 22.03
CA LEU A 203 -18.80 -6.23 22.67
C LEU A 203 -17.69 -6.00 21.65
N SER A 204 -17.56 -6.86 20.65
CA SER A 204 -16.53 -6.75 19.62
C SER A 204 -16.72 -5.53 18.74
N PHE A 205 -17.95 -5.24 18.31
CA PHE A 205 -18.25 -4.05 17.50
C PHE A 205 -18.10 -2.75 18.30
N VAL A 206 -18.55 -2.73 19.56
CA VAL A 206 -18.35 -1.58 20.45
C VAL A 206 -16.87 -1.34 20.70
N SER A 207 -16.08 -2.41 20.90
CA SER A 207 -14.63 -2.31 21.04
C SER A 207 -13.99 -1.72 19.78
N LEU A 208 -14.37 -2.18 18.59
CA LEU A 208 -13.90 -1.64 17.32
C LEU A 208 -14.24 -0.14 17.17
N PHE A 209 -15.45 0.25 17.53
CA PHE A 209 -15.86 1.66 17.53
C PHE A 209 -15.01 2.51 18.47
N ILE A 210 -14.79 2.05 19.71
CA ILE A 210 -13.97 2.75 20.70
C ILE A 210 -12.52 2.87 20.21
N ILE A 211 -11.94 1.77 19.72
CA ILE A 211 -10.56 1.74 19.19
C ILE A 211 -10.40 2.75 18.03
N MET A 212 -11.35 2.79 17.11
CA MET A 212 -11.35 3.70 15.97
C MET A 212 -11.35 5.16 16.41
N TRP A 213 -12.25 5.55 17.32
CA TRP A 213 -12.33 6.93 17.81
C TRP A 213 -11.14 7.31 18.67
N LEU A 214 -10.66 6.41 19.52
CA LEU A 214 -9.45 6.62 20.32
C LEU A 214 -8.23 6.84 19.43
N TYR A 215 -8.05 6.00 18.41
CA TYR A 215 -7.02 6.17 17.39
C TYR A 215 -7.10 7.55 16.71
N TYR A 216 -8.30 7.94 16.25
CA TYR A 216 -8.51 9.23 15.62
C TYR A 216 -8.15 10.41 16.54
N ILE A 217 -8.61 10.39 17.79
CA ILE A 217 -8.35 11.46 18.77
C ILE A 217 -6.84 11.56 19.05
N ILE A 218 -6.17 10.44 19.30
CA ILE A 218 -4.72 10.40 19.59
C ILE A 218 -3.93 10.91 18.38
N MET A 219 -4.20 10.41 17.17
CA MET A 219 -3.46 10.82 15.99
C MET A 219 -3.70 12.29 15.63
N ARG A 220 -4.90 12.79 15.83
CA ARG A 220 -5.23 14.20 15.63
C ARG A 220 -4.51 15.10 16.65
N SER A 221 -4.38 14.68 17.90
CA SER A 221 -3.66 15.43 18.94
C SER A 221 -2.16 15.55 18.65
N ILE A 222 -1.58 14.57 17.93
CA ILE A 222 -0.18 14.59 17.47
C ILE A 222 -0.01 15.45 16.19
N GLY A 223 -1.10 16.05 15.66
CA GLY A 223 -1.05 16.94 14.50
C GLY A 223 -1.23 16.24 13.15
N ARG A 224 -1.61 14.94 13.11
CA ARG A 224 -1.91 14.24 11.85
C ARG A 224 -3.15 14.83 11.19
N ARG A 225 -3.12 14.96 9.85
CA ARG A 225 -4.18 15.62 9.06
C ARG A 225 -4.94 14.67 8.15
N GLY A 226 -4.27 13.83 7.35
CA GLY A 226 -4.89 12.82 6.46
C GLY A 226 -5.28 11.55 7.21
N PHE A 227 -6.51 11.06 7.00
CA PHE A 227 -7.05 9.86 7.67
C PHE A 227 -7.83 8.95 6.72
N GLU A 228 -7.71 9.16 5.41
CA GLU A 228 -8.46 8.42 4.39
C GLU A 228 -8.15 6.93 4.44
N VAL A 229 -6.87 6.59 4.52
CA VAL A 229 -6.39 5.20 4.56
C VAL A 229 -6.86 4.51 5.83
N GLU A 230 -6.80 5.20 6.98
CA GLU A 230 -7.28 4.65 8.26
C GLU A 230 -8.79 4.49 8.29
N ALA A 231 -9.54 5.43 7.72
CA ALA A 231 -10.98 5.31 7.61
C ALA A 231 -11.37 4.09 6.76
N LEU A 232 -10.66 3.85 5.65
CA LEU A 232 -10.83 2.64 4.82
C LEU A 232 -10.41 1.37 5.57
N ALA A 233 -9.32 1.41 6.32
CA ALA A 233 -8.86 0.27 7.11
C ALA A 233 -9.89 -0.13 8.18
N PHE A 234 -10.44 0.83 8.93
CA PHE A 234 -11.50 0.56 9.91
C PHE A 234 -12.82 0.12 9.26
N PHE A 235 -13.15 0.68 8.08
CA PHE A 235 -14.30 0.21 7.30
C PHE A 235 -14.14 -1.26 6.88
N LEU A 236 -12.99 -1.62 6.31
CA LEU A 236 -12.69 -3.02 5.93
C LEU A 236 -12.62 -3.95 7.14
N SER A 237 -12.07 -3.47 8.26
CA SER A 237 -12.05 -4.22 9.53
C SER A 237 -13.47 -4.48 10.03
N THR A 238 -14.40 -3.54 9.82
CA THR A 238 -15.83 -3.71 10.17
C THR A 238 -16.46 -4.82 9.34
N ILE A 239 -16.18 -4.85 8.02
CA ILE A 239 -16.65 -5.92 7.13
C ILE A 239 -16.04 -7.27 7.53
N GLY A 240 -14.72 -7.30 7.78
CA GLY A 240 -14.03 -8.51 8.24
C GLY A 240 -14.62 -9.06 9.55
N LEU A 241 -14.90 -8.17 10.50
CA LEU A 241 -15.52 -8.54 11.77
C LEU A 241 -16.96 -9.08 11.57
N SER A 242 -17.72 -8.55 10.60
CA SER A 242 -19.06 -9.04 10.30
C SER A 242 -19.04 -10.45 9.69
N ILE A 243 -18.06 -10.73 8.82
CA ILE A 243 -17.85 -12.07 8.26
C ILE A 243 -17.49 -13.05 9.37
N ALA A 244 -16.61 -12.66 10.30
CA ALA A 244 -16.26 -13.49 11.46
C ALA A 244 -17.47 -13.75 12.36
N ALA A 245 -18.33 -12.74 12.58
CA ALA A 245 -19.56 -12.88 13.36
C ALA A 245 -20.54 -13.89 12.75
N SER A 246 -20.61 -13.94 11.41
CA SER A 246 -21.49 -14.86 10.70
C SER A 246 -20.92 -16.26 10.56
N SER A 247 -19.59 -16.40 10.45
CA SER A 247 -18.94 -17.68 10.16
C SER A 247 -18.44 -18.40 11.42
N VAL A 248 -17.78 -17.68 12.32
CA VAL A 248 -17.13 -18.23 13.53
C VAL A 248 -17.30 -17.24 14.69
N PRO A 249 -18.52 -17.06 15.20
CA PRO A 249 -18.81 -16.05 16.23
C PRO A 249 -18.02 -16.27 17.53
N GLU A 250 -17.59 -17.50 17.81
CA GLU A 250 -16.73 -17.81 18.97
C GLU A 250 -15.37 -17.15 18.93
N SER A 251 -14.87 -16.77 17.74
CA SER A 251 -13.56 -16.14 17.54
C SER A 251 -13.56 -14.61 17.63
N MET A 252 -14.70 -13.97 17.84
CA MET A 252 -14.85 -12.51 17.74
C MET A 252 -13.86 -11.72 18.61
N LEU A 253 -13.69 -12.11 19.89
CA LEU A 253 -12.73 -11.44 20.78
C LEU A 253 -11.29 -11.62 20.32
N LYS A 254 -10.95 -12.79 19.77
CA LYS A 254 -9.64 -13.05 19.17
C LYS A 254 -9.40 -12.12 17.97
N GLN A 255 -10.42 -11.87 17.13
CA GLN A 255 -10.31 -10.96 16.00
C GLN A 255 -10.04 -9.51 16.45
N VAL A 256 -10.71 -9.04 17.52
CA VAL A 256 -10.44 -7.70 18.08
C VAL A 256 -9.01 -7.60 18.62
N LEU A 257 -8.50 -8.63 19.31
CA LEU A 257 -7.12 -8.64 19.80
C LEU A 257 -6.10 -8.61 18.65
N LEU A 258 -6.36 -9.38 17.57
CA LEU A 258 -5.51 -9.37 16.38
C LEU A 258 -5.54 -8.00 15.68
N LEU A 259 -6.69 -7.33 15.64
CA LEU A 259 -6.79 -5.97 15.12
C LEU A 259 -5.96 -4.98 15.94
N LEU A 260 -6.04 -5.04 17.27
CA LEU A 260 -5.21 -4.22 18.17
C LEU A 260 -3.71 -4.45 17.94
N ALA A 261 -3.31 -5.72 17.81
CA ALA A 261 -1.93 -6.07 17.48
C ALA A 261 -1.51 -5.50 16.12
N GLY A 262 -2.39 -5.57 15.10
CA GLY A 262 -2.17 -4.98 13.78
C GLY A 262 -1.99 -3.45 13.82
N ILE A 263 -2.82 -2.74 14.59
CA ILE A 263 -2.69 -1.30 14.80
C ILE A 263 -1.35 -0.98 15.50
N GLY A 264 -0.96 -1.76 16.52
CA GLY A 264 0.32 -1.61 17.20
C GLY A 264 1.50 -1.76 16.25
N LEU A 265 1.50 -2.81 15.42
CA LEU A 265 2.52 -3.03 14.40
C LEU A 265 2.56 -1.91 13.36
N PHE A 266 1.41 -1.42 12.93
CA PHE A 266 1.32 -0.28 12.00
C PHE A 266 1.94 0.99 12.59
N LEU A 267 1.69 1.28 13.86
CA LEU A 267 2.28 2.44 14.55
C LEU A 267 3.80 2.28 14.72
N ILE A 268 4.28 1.09 15.08
CA ILE A 268 5.71 0.78 15.20
C ILE A 268 6.39 0.94 13.85
N LEU A 269 5.81 0.38 12.78
CA LEU A 269 6.34 0.51 11.43
C LEU A 269 6.36 1.98 10.98
N GLY A 270 5.29 2.73 11.24
CA GLY A 270 5.23 4.16 10.92
C GLY A 270 6.29 4.99 11.66
N TRP A 271 6.57 4.66 12.93
CA TRP A 271 7.66 5.27 13.68
C TRP A 271 9.03 4.88 13.11
N TRP A 272 9.21 3.60 12.75
CA TRP A 272 10.45 3.09 12.17
C TRP A 272 10.79 3.77 10.84
N LEU A 273 9.80 3.94 9.96
CA LEU A 273 9.97 4.51 8.63
C LEU A 273 10.31 6.02 8.63
N ARG A 274 10.22 6.70 9.76
CA ARG A 274 10.60 8.12 9.87
C ARG A 274 12.10 8.37 9.78
N ASP A 275 12.92 7.36 10.04
CA ASP A 275 14.38 7.48 10.01
C ASP A 275 14.96 6.74 8.82
N LEU A 276 15.39 7.50 7.81
CA LEU A 276 15.92 6.95 6.57
C LEU A 276 17.19 6.10 6.76
N LYS A 277 18.01 6.41 7.78
CA LYS A 277 19.20 5.61 8.10
C LYS A 277 18.83 4.21 8.56
N ARG A 278 17.82 4.09 9.45
CA ARG A 278 17.27 2.79 9.88
C ARG A 278 16.69 2.01 8.71
N VAL A 279 15.93 2.72 7.85
CA VAL A 279 15.32 2.10 6.65
C VAL A 279 16.41 1.52 5.75
N LYS A 280 17.44 2.29 5.42
CA LYS A 280 18.55 1.83 4.55
C LYS A 280 19.32 0.67 5.16
N ALA A 281 19.60 0.69 6.47
CA ALA A 281 20.33 -0.38 7.16
C ALA A 281 19.59 -1.72 7.16
N MET A 282 18.25 -1.69 7.13
CA MET A 282 17.43 -2.91 7.23
C MET A 282 16.98 -3.51 5.90
N ILE A 283 17.40 -2.96 4.75
CA ILE A 283 17.00 -3.46 3.42
C ILE A 283 17.42 -4.93 3.24
N PHE A 284 18.71 -5.22 3.41
CA PHE A 284 19.22 -6.58 3.25
C PHE A 284 18.69 -7.55 4.31
N PRO A 285 18.67 -7.21 5.61
CA PRO A 285 18.00 -8.03 6.62
C PRO A 285 16.54 -8.32 6.28
N ALA A 286 15.76 -7.32 5.87
CA ALA A 286 14.36 -7.51 5.49
C ALA A 286 14.18 -8.47 4.31
N ALA A 287 14.99 -8.29 3.25
CA ALA A 287 14.99 -9.21 2.11
C ALA A 287 15.39 -10.64 2.49
N SER A 288 16.41 -10.80 3.35
CA SER A 288 16.84 -12.11 3.84
C SER A 288 15.77 -12.80 4.69
N VAL A 289 15.10 -12.05 5.58
CA VAL A 289 13.98 -12.57 6.39
C VAL A 289 12.82 -12.98 5.49
N ALA A 290 12.50 -12.19 4.45
CA ALA A 290 11.46 -12.52 3.50
C ALA A 290 11.70 -13.85 2.80
N VAL A 291 12.92 -14.04 2.26
CA VAL A 291 13.31 -15.29 1.60
C VAL A 291 13.35 -16.45 2.60
N GLY A 292 13.87 -16.22 3.82
CA GLY A 292 13.91 -17.22 4.88
C GLY A 292 12.52 -17.70 5.29
N LEU A 293 11.55 -16.78 5.47
CA LEU A 293 10.16 -17.13 5.77
C LEU A 293 9.50 -17.95 4.66
N LEU A 294 9.76 -17.62 3.39
CA LEU A 294 9.25 -18.42 2.27
C LEU A 294 9.91 -19.80 2.23
N ALA A 295 11.21 -19.89 2.47
CA ALA A 295 11.93 -21.18 2.53
C ALA A 295 11.39 -22.06 3.67
N ILE A 296 11.19 -21.49 4.87
CA ILE A 296 10.58 -22.21 6.00
C ILE A 296 9.19 -22.71 5.63
N ASN A 297 8.40 -21.86 4.94
CA ASN A 297 7.05 -22.25 4.54
C ASN A 297 7.03 -23.36 3.48
N ILE A 298 7.98 -23.38 2.53
CA ILE A 298 8.12 -24.48 1.57
C ILE A 298 8.40 -25.81 2.28
N VAL A 299 9.24 -25.79 3.32
CA VAL A 299 9.65 -27.01 4.04
C VAL A 299 8.57 -27.47 5.01
N PHE A 300 8.10 -26.58 5.88
CA PHE A 300 7.24 -26.88 7.04
C PHE A 300 5.77 -26.50 6.86
N GLY A 301 5.39 -25.86 5.75
CA GLY A 301 4.02 -25.44 5.51
C GLY A 301 3.05 -26.60 5.42
N SER A 302 1.84 -26.40 5.96
CA SER A 302 0.71 -27.32 5.79
C SER A 302 -0.06 -26.98 4.51
N GLU A 303 -0.52 -27.99 3.81
CA GLU A 303 -1.31 -27.84 2.59
C GLU A 303 -2.79 -27.69 2.95
N LEU A 304 -3.39 -26.58 2.51
CA LEU A 304 -4.81 -26.31 2.61
C LEU A 304 -5.32 -25.85 1.23
N PHE A 305 -6.35 -26.53 0.73
CA PHE A 305 -6.98 -26.24 -0.57
C PHE A 305 -6.01 -26.23 -1.76
N GLY A 306 -5.00 -27.12 -1.73
CA GLY A 306 -4.01 -27.27 -2.80
C GLY A 306 -2.90 -26.21 -2.83
N ALA A 307 -2.75 -25.44 -1.74
CA ALA A 307 -1.63 -24.51 -1.55
C ALA A 307 -0.95 -24.78 -0.21
N LYS A 308 0.38 -24.87 -0.23
CA LYS A 308 1.24 -25.12 0.95
C LYS A 308 1.68 -23.79 1.55
N ASN A 309 0.75 -23.03 2.13
CA ASN A 309 0.97 -21.64 2.52
C ASN A 309 0.67 -21.29 3.99
N TRP A 310 0.32 -22.30 4.82
CA TRP A 310 0.03 -22.09 6.22
C TRP A 310 1.07 -22.73 7.13
N LEU A 311 1.47 -22.01 8.18
CA LEU A 311 2.29 -22.53 9.27
C LEU A 311 1.47 -22.57 10.55
N SER A 312 1.55 -23.71 11.25
CA SER A 312 0.92 -23.89 12.56
C SER A 312 2.00 -24.04 13.63
N ILE A 313 2.04 -23.09 14.56
CA ILE A 313 2.99 -23.10 15.68
C ILE A 313 2.21 -22.89 16.98
N GLY A 314 2.29 -23.86 17.90
CA GLY A 314 1.68 -23.73 19.23
C GLY A 314 0.15 -23.50 19.21
N GLY A 315 -0.57 -24.06 18.22
CA GLY A 315 -2.03 -23.87 18.06
C GLY A 315 -2.44 -22.59 17.34
N PHE A 316 -1.46 -21.75 16.94
CA PHE A 316 -1.71 -20.59 16.09
C PHE A 316 -1.34 -20.91 14.66
N THR A 317 -2.27 -20.63 13.74
CA THR A 317 -2.05 -20.77 12.29
C THR A 317 -1.86 -19.39 11.69
N PHE A 318 -0.82 -19.19 10.92
CA PHE A 318 -0.56 -17.95 10.21
C PHE A 318 0.02 -18.22 8.83
N GLN A 319 -0.15 -17.26 7.92
CA GLN A 319 0.35 -17.35 6.56
C GLN A 319 1.60 -16.46 6.44
N PRO A 320 2.81 -17.04 6.27
CA PRO A 320 4.05 -16.27 6.20
C PRO A 320 4.08 -15.26 5.07
N SER A 321 3.44 -15.54 3.93
CA SER A 321 3.38 -14.62 2.78
C SER A 321 2.75 -13.26 3.12
N GLU A 322 1.90 -13.17 4.16
CA GLU A 322 1.35 -11.89 4.62
C GLU A 322 2.43 -10.96 5.20
N PHE A 323 3.36 -11.52 5.97
CA PHE A 323 4.51 -10.77 6.49
C PHE A 323 5.54 -10.49 5.39
N VAL A 324 5.75 -11.46 4.50
CA VAL A 324 6.68 -11.31 3.38
C VAL A 324 6.23 -10.19 2.44
N LYS A 325 4.92 -9.96 2.23
CA LYS A 325 4.41 -8.80 1.46
C LYS A 325 4.95 -7.47 1.97
N ILE A 326 4.92 -7.27 3.29
CA ILE A 326 5.42 -6.03 3.91
C ILE A 326 6.92 -5.89 3.69
N LEU A 327 7.68 -6.95 3.94
CA LEU A 327 9.14 -6.97 3.75
C LEU A 327 9.53 -6.79 2.28
N TYR A 328 8.73 -7.34 1.37
CA TYR A 328 8.92 -7.23 -0.07
C TYR A 328 8.72 -5.80 -0.57
N ILE A 329 7.65 -5.14 -0.15
CA ILE A 329 7.39 -3.73 -0.47
C ILE A 329 8.49 -2.85 0.12
N TYR A 330 8.90 -3.13 1.36
CA TYR A 330 9.96 -2.41 2.05
C TYR A 330 11.29 -2.49 1.28
N ALA A 331 11.72 -3.71 0.92
CA ALA A 331 12.93 -3.94 0.15
C ALA A 331 12.84 -3.31 -1.26
N GLY A 332 11.67 -3.41 -1.90
CA GLY A 332 11.43 -2.82 -3.22
C GLY A 332 11.48 -1.29 -3.20
N ALA A 333 10.79 -0.64 -2.25
CA ALA A 333 10.77 0.81 -2.11
C ALA A 333 12.18 1.38 -1.87
N ALA A 334 13.01 0.65 -1.13
CA ALA A 334 14.39 1.06 -0.88
C ALA A 334 15.26 1.05 -2.15
N THR A 335 14.88 0.33 -3.20
CA THR A 335 15.59 0.37 -4.50
C THR A 335 15.30 1.63 -5.30
N LEU A 336 14.28 2.41 -4.91
CA LEU A 336 13.99 3.72 -5.50
C LEU A 336 15.01 4.80 -5.10
N ASP A 337 15.88 4.51 -4.12
CA ASP A 337 17.03 5.35 -3.82
C ASP A 337 18.11 5.17 -4.90
N ARG A 338 18.67 6.27 -5.40
CA ARG A 338 19.68 6.30 -6.46
C ARG A 338 19.22 5.57 -7.75
N LEU A 339 18.19 6.10 -8.36
CA LEU A 339 17.56 5.56 -9.58
C LEU A 339 18.53 5.35 -10.74
N TYR A 340 19.60 6.15 -10.83
CA TYR A 340 20.64 6.06 -11.86
C TYR A 340 21.53 4.79 -11.74
N LYS A 341 21.57 4.11 -10.56
CA LYS A 341 22.37 2.90 -10.36
C LYS A 341 21.62 1.63 -10.80
N GLY A 342 21.84 1.18 -12.02
CA GLY A 342 21.19 -0.02 -12.60
C GLY A 342 21.37 -1.31 -11.78
N LYS A 343 22.48 -1.45 -11.03
CA LYS A 343 22.72 -2.64 -10.17
C LYS A 343 21.60 -2.90 -9.16
N ASN A 344 21.00 -1.86 -8.58
CA ASN A 344 19.93 -2.01 -7.60
C ASN A 344 18.67 -2.60 -8.24
N LEU A 345 18.37 -2.25 -9.49
CA LEU A 345 17.23 -2.81 -10.23
C LEU A 345 17.42 -4.31 -10.47
N PHE A 346 18.61 -4.73 -10.90
CA PHE A 346 18.90 -6.14 -11.14
C PHE A 346 18.73 -6.98 -9.87
N VAL A 347 19.25 -6.50 -8.72
CA VAL A 347 19.08 -7.17 -7.43
C VAL A 347 17.60 -7.29 -7.05
N TYR A 348 16.81 -6.24 -7.30
CA TYR A 348 15.36 -6.29 -7.03
C TYR A 348 14.62 -7.25 -7.96
N ILE A 349 14.98 -7.30 -9.25
CA ILE A 349 14.41 -8.28 -10.19
C ILE A 349 14.71 -9.71 -9.72
N ALA A 350 15.96 -9.99 -9.34
CA ALA A 350 16.35 -11.30 -8.84
C ALA A 350 15.61 -11.68 -7.54
N PHE A 351 15.54 -10.77 -6.58
CA PHE A 351 14.75 -10.94 -5.36
C PHE A 351 13.27 -11.19 -5.63
N SER A 352 12.68 -10.45 -6.56
CA SER A 352 11.29 -10.61 -6.96
C SER A 352 11.05 -11.96 -7.63
N ALA A 353 11.94 -12.39 -8.50
CA ALA A 353 11.86 -13.70 -9.15
C ALA A 353 11.93 -14.85 -8.12
N VAL A 354 12.80 -14.74 -7.11
CA VAL A 354 12.87 -15.71 -6.00
C VAL A 354 11.55 -15.73 -5.20
N CYS A 355 11.00 -14.58 -4.82
CA CYS A 355 9.76 -14.52 -4.05
C CYS A 355 8.58 -15.09 -4.85
N VAL A 356 8.38 -14.63 -6.10
CA VAL A 356 7.29 -15.10 -6.97
C VAL A 356 7.44 -16.59 -7.29
N GLY A 357 8.67 -17.03 -7.56
CA GLY A 357 8.98 -18.44 -7.82
C GLY A 357 8.68 -19.33 -6.60
N ALA A 358 9.06 -18.91 -5.40
CA ALA A 358 8.75 -19.61 -4.16
C ALA A 358 7.24 -19.75 -3.93
N LEU A 359 6.47 -18.68 -4.14
CA LEU A 359 5.00 -18.71 -4.03
C LEU A 359 4.37 -19.62 -5.08
N ALA A 360 4.88 -19.61 -6.30
CA ALA A 360 4.42 -20.49 -7.36
C ALA A 360 4.71 -21.98 -7.03
N LEU A 361 5.89 -22.28 -6.45
CA LEU A 361 6.23 -23.64 -5.98
C LEU A 361 5.29 -24.13 -4.87
N MET A 362 4.85 -23.21 -3.99
CA MET A 362 3.89 -23.52 -2.93
C MET A 362 2.44 -23.65 -3.44
N GLY A 363 2.19 -23.36 -4.72
CA GLY A 363 0.83 -23.35 -5.29
C GLY A 363 0.00 -22.12 -4.91
N ASP A 364 0.62 -21.10 -4.29
CA ASP A 364 -0.07 -19.84 -3.91
C ASP A 364 0.03 -18.81 -5.04
N PHE A 365 -0.71 -19.06 -6.12
CA PHE A 365 -0.72 -18.20 -7.29
C PHE A 365 -1.41 -16.85 -7.03
N GLY A 366 -2.34 -16.80 -6.08
CA GLY A 366 -2.99 -15.55 -5.68
C GLY A 366 -1.98 -14.57 -5.09
N SER A 367 -1.19 -15.02 -4.11
CA SER A 367 -0.12 -14.20 -3.54
C SER A 367 0.96 -13.89 -4.58
N ALA A 368 1.34 -14.85 -5.42
CA ALA A 368 2.32 -14.64 -6.49
C ALA A 368 1.90 -13.51 -7.44
N LEU A 369 0.61 -13.43 -7.80
CA LEU A 369 0.06 -12.36 -8.63
C LEU A 369 0.16 -10.99 -7.93
N VAL A 370 -0.13 -10.93 -6.64
CA VAL A 370 0.01 -9.67 -5.85
C VAL A 370 1.46 -9.20 -5.82
N PHE A 371 2.42 -10.12 -5.59
CA PHE A 371 3.85 -9.79 -5.62
C PHE A 371 4.29 -9.32 -7.00
N PHE A 372 3.81 -9.97 -8.04
CA PHE A 372 4.11 -9.59 -9.40
C PHE A 372 3.53 -8.22 -9.76
N ALA A 373 2.28 -7.93 -9.39
CA ALA A 373 1.68 -6.61 -9.59
C ALA A 373 2.47 -5.52 -8.84
N THR A 374 2.88 -5.80 -7.60
CA THR A 374 3.73 -4.90 -6.82
C THR A 374 5.09 -4.66 -7.50
N PHE A 375 5.70 -5.73 -8.04
CA PHE A 375 6.92 -5.64 -8.84
C PHE A 375 6.75 -4.71 -10.05
N LEU A 376 5.66 -4.84 -10.80
CA LEU A 376 5.37 -3.99 -11.95
C LEU A 376 5.26 -2.51 -11.55
N VAL A 377 4.52 -2.22 -10.46
CA VAL A 377 4.35 -0.85 -9.97
C VAL A 377 5.70 -0.25 -9.57
N ILE A 378 6.49 -0.93 -8.74
CA ILE A 378 7.79 -0.44 -8.28
C ILE A 378 8.76 -0.29 -9.46
N SER A 379 8.79 -1.26 -10.38
CA SER A 379 9.65 -1.21 -11.57
C SER A 379 9.27 -0.05 -12.49
N PHE A 380 7.97 0.22 -12.66
CA PHE A 380 7.48 1.36 -13.43
C PHE A 380 7.83 2.69 -12.75
N MET A 381 7.58 2.81 -11.45
CA MET A 381 7.95 4.01 -10.68
C MET A 381 9.45 4.32 -10.76
N ARG A 382 10.28 3.26 -10.84
CA ARG A 382 11.72 3.39 -10.97
C ARG A 382 12.18 3.77 -12.37
N SER A 383 11.64 3.09 -13.40
CA SER A 383 12.14 3.20 -14.78
C SER A 383 11.45 4.30 -15.59
N GLY A 384 10.21 4.67 -15.23
CA GLY A 384 9.35 5.54 -16.03
C GLY A 384 9.02 4.99 -17.42
N ASN A 385 9.44 3.74 -17.72
CA ASN A 385 9.39 3.17 -19.06
C ASN A 385 8.30 2.08 -19.16
N ILE A 386 7.26 2.36 -19.94
CA ILE A 386 6.16 1.44 -20.20
C ILE A 386 6.66 0.16 -20.92
N ALA A 387 7.69 0.23 -21.75
CA ALA A 387 8.22 -0.94 -22.44
C ALA A 387 8.74 -2.02 -21.45
N THR A 388 9.32 -1.61 -20.33
CA THR A 388 9.75 -2.52 -19.26
C THR A 388 8.55 -3.26 -18.65
N VAL A 389 7.44 -2.55 -18.44
CA VAL A 389 6.19 -3.13 -17.92
C VAL A 389 5.61 -4.13 -18.92
N VAL A 390 5.52 -3.74 -20.21
CA VAL A 390 5.02 -4.62 -21.26
C VAL A 390 5.86 -5.88 -21.39
N LEU A 391 7.19 -5.76 -21.35
CA LEU A 391 8.09 -6.91 -21.41
C LEU A 391 7.89 -7.84 -20.21
N ALA A 392 7.78 -7.29 -19.00
CA ALA A 392 7.56 -8.06 -17.78
C ALA A 392 6.20 -8.79 -17.81
N VAL A 393 5.13 -8.11 -18.24
CA VAL A 393 3.79 -8.71 -18.37
C VAL A 393 3.79 -9.81 -19.43
N SER A 394 4.46 -9.59 -20.58
CA SER A 394 4.58 -10.61 -21.63
C SER A 394 5.36 -11.84 -21.13
N GLY A 395 6.46 -11.64 -20.41
CA GLY A 395 7.23 -12.71 -19.80
C GLY A 395 6.43 -13.49 -18.76
N ALA A 396 5.66 -12.79 -17.91
CA ALA A 396 4.79 -13.44 -16.94
C ALA A 396 3.62 -14.18 -17.60
N GLY A 397 3.06 -13.63 -18.68
CA GLY A 397 2.03 -14.31 -19.47
C GLY A 397 2.55 -15.63 -20.06
N LEU A 398 3.77 -15.62 -20.62
CA LEU A 398 4.41 -16.83 -21.11
C LEU A 398 4.68 -17.84 -19.99
N ALA A 399 5.22 -17.39 -18.85
CA ALA A 399 5.46 -18.25 -17.70
C ALA A 399 4.16 -18.83 -17.13
N GLY A 400 3.07 -18.05 -17.09
CA GLY A 400 1.73 -18.49 -16.71
C GLY A 400 1.18 -19.55 -17.67
N PHE A 401 1.33 -19.34 -18.96
CA PHE A 401 0.94 -20.33 -19.98
C PHE A 401 1.71 -21.66 -19.81
N LEU A 402 3.01 -21.59 -19.61
CA LEU A 402 3.82 -22.77 -19.34
C LEU A 402 3.41 -23.47 -18.02
N ALA A 403 3.12 -22.70 -16.96
CA ALA A 403 2.64 -23.25 -15.70
C ALA A 403 1.31 -23.99 -15.85
N LEU A 404 0.36 -23.44 -16.64
CA LEU A 404 -0.91 -24.10 -16.96
C LEU A 404 -0.71 -25.42 -17.71
N SER A 405 0.30 -25.47 -18.61
CA SER A 405 0.62 -26.69 -19.39
C SER A 405 1.27 -27.78 -18.52
N ILE A 406 2.01 -27.42 -17.47
CA ILE A 406 2.76 -28.36 -16.62
C ILE A 406 1.95 -28.80 -15.38
N ARG A 407 1.03 -27.97 -14.89
CA ARG A 407 0.31 -28.19 -13.63
C ARG A 407 -1.20 -28.41 -13.87
N PRO A 408 -1.69 -29.66 -13.99
CA PRO A 408 -3.10 -29.95 -14.31
C PRO A 408 -4.11 -29.37 -13.33
N HIS A 409 -3.77 -29.27 -12.03
CA HIS A 409 -4.69 -28.71 -11.01
C HIS A 409 -4.94 -27.21 -11.19
N ILE A 410 -4.04 -26.46 -11.83
CA ILE A 410 -4.25 -25.05 -12.16
C ILE A 410 -5.19 -24.96 -13.35
N ALA A 411 -4.97 -25.76 -14.37
CA ALA A 411 -5.83 -25.85 -15.54
C ALA A 411 -7.28 -26.25 -15.14
N ALA A 412 -7.45 -27.15 -14.17
CA ALA A 412 -8.75 -27.56 -13.65
C ALA A 412 -9.53 -26.40 -13.03
N ARG A 413 -8.86 -25.49 -12.31
CA ARG A 413 -9.50 -24.27 -11.76
C ARG A 413 -10.01 -23.33 -12.84
N PHE A 414 -9.30 -23.20 -13.96
CA PHE A 414 -9.76 -22.41 -15.10
C PHE A 414 -10.87 -23.13 -15.89
N ALA A 415 -10.81 -24.45 -16.02
CA ALA A 415 -11.85 -25.24 -16.67
C ALA A 415 -13.21 -25.15 -15.98
N THR A 416 -13.22 -24.96 -14.66
CA THR A 416 -14.46 -24.77 -13.88
C THR A 416 -15.07 -23.39 -14.03
N TRP A 417 -14.33 -22.42 -14.57
CA TRP A 417 -14.81 -21.05 -14.73
C TRP A 417 -15.92 -21.01 -15.81
N GLY A 418 -17.10 -20.55 -15.42
CA GLY A 418 -18.32 -20.59 -16.23
C GLY A 418 -19.14 -21.87 -16.10
N HIS A 419 -18.58 -22.96 -15.54
CA HIS A 419 -19.22 -24.28 -15.35
C HIS A 419 -19.32 -24.67 -13.88
N VAL A 420 -19.43 -23.71 -12.99
CA VAL A 420 -19.35 -23.84 -11.53
C VAL A 420 -20.39 -24.81 -10.95
N TRP A 421 -21.56 -24.87 -11.60
CA TRP A 421 -22.71 -25.68 -11.18
C TRP A 421 -22.61 -27.16 -11.56
N GLU A 422 -21.65 -27.52 -12.41
CA GLU A 422 -21.43 -28.92 -12.83
C GLU A 422 -20.70 -29.72 -11.73
N ASP A 423 -19.86 -29.04 -10.92
CA ASP A 423 -19.14 -29.66 -9.80
C ASP A 423 -19.17 -28.77 -8.53
N VAL A 424 -20.36 -28.66 -7.96
CA VAL A 424 -20.64 -27.78 -6.80
C VAL A 424 -19.85 -28.15 -5.54
N ASN A 425 -19.51 -29.44 -5.37
CA ASN A 425 -18.82 -29.95 -4.18
C ASN A 425 -17.32 -30.19 -4.38
N GLY A 426 -16.80 -30.06 -5.60
CA GLY A 426 -15.39 -30.21 -5.95
C GLY A 426 -14.76 -28.90 -6.38
N ALA A 427 -14.30 -28.81 -7.62
CA ALA A 427 -13.56 -27.67 -8.14
C ALA A 427 -14.37 -26.36 -8.13
N GLY A 428 -15.70 -26.41 -8.28
CA GLY A 428 -16.62 -25.27 -8.23
C GLY A 428 -17.08 -24.85 -6.82
N PHE A 429 -16.65 -25.52 -5.74
CA PHE A 429 -17.17 -25.31 -4.39
C PHE A 429 -17.10 -23.86 -3.91
N GLN A 430 -15.94 -23.22 -4.03
CA GLN A 430 -15.77 -21.84 -3.55
C GLN A 430 -16.62 -20.85 -4.35
N GLN A 431 -16.65 -21.02 -5.67
CA GLN A 431 -17.37 -20.11 -6.58
C GLN A 431 -18.89 -20.29 -6.45
N SER A 432 -19.38 -21.54 -6.35
CA SER A 432 -20.80 -21.82 -6.16
C SER A 432 -21.31 -21.25 -4.85
N ARG A 433 -20.53 -21.38 -3.76
CA ARG A 433 -20.88 -20.79 -2.45
C ARG A 433 -20.86 -19.27 -2.48
N ALA A 434 -19.87 -18.66 -3.14
CA ALA A 434 -19.81 -17.21 -3.31
C ALA A 434 -21.01 -16.69 -4.11
N LEU A 435 -21.37 -17.35 -5.21
CA LEU A 435 -22.54 -16.99 -6.03
C LEU A 435 -23.84 -17.18 -5.26
N SER A 436 -23.98 -18.27 -4.53
CA SER A 436 -25.17 -18.50 -3.68
C SER A 436 -25.29 -17.43 -2.60
N ALA A 437 -24.17 -17.08 -1.93
CA ALA A 437 -24.17 -16.03 -0.92
C ALA A 437 -24.46 -14.64 -1.49
N ALA A 438 -24.08 -14.36 -2.73
CA ALA A 438 -24.41 -13.11 -3.40
C ALA A 438 -25.86 -13.03 -3.88
N ALA A 439 -26.50 -14.18 -4.11
CA ALA A 439 -27.89 -14.28 -4.58
C ALA A 439 -28.92 -14.34 -3.43
N SER A 440 -28.52 -14.70 -2.22
CA SER A 440 -29.37 -14.77 -1.01
C SER A 440 -29.39 -13.45 -0.24
#